data_068627d160d59f6d39eb2a7a80416593
#
_entry.id   068627d160d59f6d39eb2a7a80416593
#
_cell.length_a   1.000
_cell.length_b   1.000
_cell.length_c   1.000
_cell.angle_alpha   90.00
_cell.angle_beta   90.00
_cell.angle_gamma   90.00
#
_symmetry.space_group_name_H-M   'P 1'
#
loop_
_entity.id
_entity.type
_entity.pdbx_description
1 polymer ?
#
loop_
_entity_poly.entity_id
_entity_poly.type
_entity_poly.pdbx_seq_one_letter_code
_entity_poly.pdbx_strand_id
1 'polypeptide(L)'
;MSAGTTFRSGCGSPVCLPMIVVLIAFAVVISAQPANRLFLLIALAALEAFFALIPFMLRYSFDDEKIEIFNPFAAPEPPVYYDRVWKVEDSKGGWTSCMYCASRDSIGIWYDRGTGHHVRISPSDKRKAMAILRERCPEAEFAERPE
;
A
#
# COMPACT_ATOMS: atom_id res chain seq x y z
N MET A 1 -22.57 4.51 17.32
CA MET A 1 -21.32 4.90 16.66
C MET A 1 -20.36 3.72 16.82
N SER A 2 -20.23 2.90 15.80
CA SER A 2 -19.24 1.82 15.80
C SER A 2 -17.88 2.44 15.58
N ALA A 3 -16.90 2.07 16.39
CA ALA A 3 -15.53 2.54 16.22
C ALA A 3 -14.96 1.88 14.97
N GLY A 4 -14.70 2.66 13.92
CA GLY A 4 -14.07 2.17 12.70
C GLY A 4 -12.76 1.44 13.00
N THR A 5 -12.49 0.36 12.30
CA THR A 5 -11.26 -0.41 12.48
C THR A 5 -10.18 0.15 11.57
N THR A 6 -9.09 0.65 12.15
CA THR A 6 -7.97 1.21 11.39
C THR A 6 -6.82 0.20 11.30
N PHE A 7 -6.33 -0.03 10.09
CA PHE A 7 -5.15 -0.84 9.81
C PHE A 7 -4.00 0.03 9.32
N ARG A 8 -2.78 -0.34 9.69
CA ARG A 8 -1.57 0.15 9.03
C ARG A 8 -1.24 -0.73 7.84
N SER A 9 -0.44 -0.23 6.91
CA SER A 9 0.07 -1.05 5.82
C SER A 9 1.03 -2.11 6.35
N GLY A 10 0.94 -3.31 5.80
CA GLY A 10 1.95 -4.35 5.99
C GLY A 10 3.24 -3.96 5.27
N CYS A 11 4.39 -4.08 5.94
CA CYS A 11 5.71 -3.88 5.33
C CYS A 11 6.11 -5.14 4.56
N GLY A 12 6.32 -5.02 3.26
CA GLY A 12 6.70 -6.14 2.40
C GLY A 12 7.93 -5.83 1.52
N SER A 13 8.53 -6.88 1.02
CA SER A 13 9.79 -6.86 0.25
C SER A 13 9.87 -5.92 -1.00
N PRO A 14 8.78 -5.45 -1.64
CA PRO A 14 8.91 -4.62 -2.84
C PRO A 14 9.47 -3.22 -2.60
N VAL A 15 9.38 -2.71 -1.37
CA VAL A 15 9.98 -1.40 -1.05
C VAL A 15 11.51 -1.52 -0.94
N CYS A 16 12.02 -2.69 -0.60
CA CYS A 16 13.45 -2.89 -0.36
C CYS A 16 14.29 -2.89 -1.66
N LEU A 17 13.74 -3.36 -2.78
CA LEU A 17 14.53 -3.51 -4.01
C LEU A 17 14.89 -2.15 -4.67
N PRO A 18 13.95 -1.18 -4.87
CA PRO A 18 14.34 0.14 -5.35
C PRO A 18 15.28 0.85 -4.38
N MET A 19 15.12 0.65 -3.07
CA MET A 19 16.08 1.17 -2.10
C MET A 19 17.49 0.61 -2.32
N ILE A 20 17.63 -0.69 -2.54
CA ILE A 20 18.92 -1.31 -2.82
C ILE A 20 19.56 -0.74 -4.10
N VAL A 21 18.76 -0.55 -5.16
CA VAL A 21 19.26 0.04 -6.43
C VAL A 21 19.72 1.48 -6.23
N VAL A 22 18.96 2.28 -5.48
CA VAL A 22 19.35 3.65 -5.14
C VAL A 22 20.63 3.66 -4.31
N LEU A 23 20.78 2.76 -3.33
CA LEU A 23 21.98 2.59 -2.52
C LEU A 23 23.21 2.30 -3.37
N ILE A 24 23.10 1.36 -4.30
CA ILE A 24 24.21 0.98 -5.19
C ILE A 24 24.59 2.16 -6.10
N ALA A 25 23.62 2.83 -6.71
CA ALA A 25 23.87 4.00 -7.56
C ALA A 25 24.56 5.12 -6.78
N PHE A 26 24.12 5.39 -5.56
CA PHE A 26 24.71 6.40 -4.69
C PHE A 26 26.12 6.03 -4.23
N ALA A 27 26.37 4.75 -3.91
CA ALA A 27 27.71 4.27 -3.57
C ALA A 27 28.72 4.50 -4.71
N VAL A 28 28.28 4.32 -5.96
CA VAL A 28 29.10 4.60 -7.15
C VAL A 28 29.39 6.11 -7.25
N VAL A 29 28.39 6.96 -7.08
CA VAL A 29 28.55 8.42 -7.13
C VAL A 29 29.46 8.93 -6.01
N ILE A 30 29.33 8.42 -4.78
CA ILE A 30 30.19 8.76 -3.64
C ILE A 30 31.64 8.37 -3.91
N SER A 31 31.86 7.24 -4.57
CA SER A 31 33.20 6.78 -4.90
C SER A 31 33.90 7.70 -5.91
N ALA A 32 33.12 8.29 -6.81
CA ALA A 32 33.62 9.17 -7.86
C ALA A 32 33.91 10.62 -7.39
N GLN A 33 33.30 11.07 -6.27
CA GLN A 33 33.43 12.46 -5.79
C GLN A 33 33.82 12.56 -4.31
N PRO A 34 35.11 12.43 -3.97
CA PRO A 34 35.56 12.40 -2.58
C PRO A 34 35.33 13.71 -1.81
N ALA A 35 35.27 14.85 -2.50
CA ALA A 35 35.11 16.16 -1.86
C ALA A 35 33.73 16.33 -1.16
N ASN A 36 32.70 15.65 -1.63
CA ASN A 36 31.32 15.81 -1.13
C ASN A 36 30.81 14.55 -0.39
N ARG A 37 31.70 13.63 -0.02
CA ARG A 37 31.33 12.33 0.58
C ARG A 37 30.40 12.45 1.78
N LEU A 38 30.70 13.32 2.72
CA LEU A 38 29.92 13.46 3.94
C LEU A 38 28.48 13.95 3.63
N PHE A 39 28.37 14.94 2.78
CA PHE A 39 27.06 15.48 2.37
C PHE A 39 26.22 14.40 1.65
N LEU A 40 26.83 13.66 0.73
CA LEU A 40 26.18 12.58 -0.01
C LEU A 40 25.73 11.43 0.91
N LEU A 41 26.51 11.07 1.93
CA LEU A 41 26.14 10.07 2.92
C LEU A 41 24.94 10.51 3.77
N ILE A 42 24.92 11.77 4.22
CA ILE A 42 23.81 12.32 4.97
C ILE A 42 22.54 12.36 4.12
N ALA A 43 22.63 12.80 2.87
CA ALA A 43 21.50 12.84 1.94
C ALA A 43 20.94 11.43 1.67
N LEU A 44 21.82 10.44 1.51
CA LEU A 44 21.42 9.03 1.34
C LEU A 44 20.69 8.51 2.57
N ALA A 45 21.25 8.70 3.77
CA ALA A 45 20.65 8.26 5.01
C ALA A 45 19.26 8.90 5.24
N ALA A 46 19.13 10.19 4.91
CA ALA A 46 17.84 10.90 4.99
C ALA A 46 16.81 10.32 3.99
N LEU A 47 17.24 10.04 2.76
CA LEU A 47 16.39 9.44 1.73
C LEU A 47 15.92 8.03 2.13
N GLU A 48 16.81 7.21 2.68
CA GLU A 48 16.46 5.88 3.16
C GLU A 48 15.48 5.93 4.34
N ALA A 49 15.74 6.79 5.31
CA ALA A 49 14.84 7.00 6.44
C ALA A 49 13.45 7.43 5.94
N PHE A 50 13.39 8.32 4.96
CA PHE A 50 12.13 8.75 4.34
C PHE A 50 11.37 7.58 3.71
N PHE A 51 12.02 6.77 2.86
CA PHE A 51 11.38 5.62 2.24
C PHE A 51 10.97 4.53 3.24
N ALA A 52 11.75 4.34 4.30
CA ALA A 52 11.42 3.40 5.36
C ALA A 52 10.16 3.83 6.15
N LEU A 53 9.86 5.14 6.20
CA LEU A 53 8.69 5.66 6.91
C LEU A 53 7.38 5.55 6.10
N ILE A 54 7.46 5.48 4.77
CA ILE A 54 6.25 5.44 3.91
C ILE A 54 5.26 4.35 4.31
N PRO A 55 5.65 3.08 4.54
CA PRO A 55 4.70 2.03 4.92
C PRO A 55 3.98 2.33 6.24
N PHE A 56 4.64 3.01 7.18
CA PHE A 56 4.07 3.34 8.48
C PHE A 56 3.06 4.50 8.41
N MET A 57 3.14 5.31 7.38
CA MET A 57 2.24 6.45 7.17
C MET A 57 0.97 6.07 6.40
N LEU A 58 1.00 4.96 5.67
CA LEU A 58 -0.13 4.44 4.93
C LEU A 58 -1.14 3.80 5.90
N ARG A 59 -2.37 4.27 5.88
CA ARG A 59 -3.44 3.81 6.79
C ARG A 59 -4.70 3.50 6.00
N TYR A 60 -5.42 2.49 6.48
CA TYR A 60 -6.71 2.09 5.95
C TYR A 60 -7.72 2.13 7.10
N SER A 61 -8.78 2.92 6.97
CA SER A 61 -9.89 2.97 7.92
C SER A 61 -11.09 2.26 7.33
N PHE A 62 -11.60 1.27 8.04
CA PHE A 62 -12.79 0.52 7.69
C PHE A 62 -13.92 0.99 8.60
N ASP A 63 -14.70 1.95 8.12
CA ASP A 63 -15.87 2.49 8.81
C ASP A 63 -17.11 1.62 8.52
N ASP A 64 -18.28 2.02 9.00
CA ASP A 64 -19.49 1.23 8.83
C ASP A 64 -20.01 1.20 7.39
N GLU A 65 -19.71 2.22 6.57
CA GLU A 65 -20.25 2.38 5.21
C GLU A 65 -19.17 2.37 4.13
N LYS A 66 -17.92 2.66 4.50
CA LYS A 66 -16.85 2.93 3.53
C LYS A 66 -15.46 2.53 4.03
N ILE A 67 -14.55 2.41 3.08
CA ILE A 67 -13.11 2.29 3.34
C ILE A 67 -12.47 3.63 2.96
N GLU A 68 -11.72 4.21 3.87
CA GLU A 68 -10.88 5.38 3.60
C GLU A 68 -9.41 4.97 3.54
N ILE A 69 -8.72 5.47 2.52
CA ILE A 69 -7.31 5.19 2.30
C ILE A 69 -6.56 6.49 2.47
N PHE A 70 -5.69 6.53 3.46
CA PHE A 70 -4.85 7.68 3.73
C PHE A 70 -3.41 7.39 3.28
N ASN A 71 -2.95 8.15 2.29
CA ASN A 71 -1.56 8.19 1.85
C ASN A 71 -1.12 9.65 1.77
N PRO A 72 -0.19 10.11 2.62
CA PRO A 72 0.26 11.51 2.61
C PRO A 72 1.07 11.91 1.37
N PHE A 73 1.50 10.92 0.56
CA PHE A 73 2.34 11.14 -0.63
C PHE A 73 1.59 10.97 -1.96
N ALA A 74 0.30 10.67 -1.90
CA ALA A 74 -0.55 10.52 -3.07
C ALA A 74 -1.75 11.48 -3.02
N ALA A 75 -2.36 11.71 -4.17
CA ALA A 75 -3.64 12.38 -4.21
C ALA A 75 -4.65 11.62 -3.35
N PRO A 76 -5.58 12.31 -2.66
CA PRO A 76 -6.60 11.65 -1.87
C PRO A 76 -7.40 10.67 -2.76
N GLU A 77 -7.42 9.41 -2.37
CA GLU A 77 -8.30 8.44 -3.01
C GLU A 77 -9.73 8.69 -2.54
N PRO A 78 -10.72 8.69 -3.46
CA PRO A 78 -12.11 8.75 -3.06
C PRO A 78 -12.44 7.57 -2.14
N PRO A 79 -13.31 7.77 -1.13
CA PRO A 79 -13.71 6.68 -0.25
C PRO A 79 -14.42 5.58 -1.03
N VAL A 80 -14.09 4.33 -0.74
CA VAL A 80 -14.71 3.16 -1.35
C VAL A 80 -15.90 2.74 -0.51
N TYR A 81 -17.11 2.94 -1.02
CA TYR A 81 -18.36 2.55 -0.35
C TYR A 81 -18.62 1.05 -0.54
N TYR A 82 -19.03 0.34 0.50
CA TYR A 82 -19.23 -1.11 0.46
C TYR A 82 -20.34 -1.55 -0.49
N ASP A 83 -21.40 -0.74 -0.64
CA ASP A 83 -22.51 -0.97 -1.57
C ASP A 83 -22.11 -0.92 -3.05
N ARG A 84 -20.95 -0.33 -3.34
CA ARG A 84 -20.41 -0.21 -4.70
C ARG A 84 -19.36 -1.27 -5.02
N VAL A 85 -18.89 -2.00 -4.02
CA VAL A 85 -17.91 -3.07 -4.20
C VAL A 85 -18.58 -4.27 -4.84
N TRP A 86 -18.05 -4.71 -5.97
CA TRP A 86 -18.59 -5.84 -6.69
C TRP A 86 -17.63 -7.03 -6.77
N LYS A 87 -16.32 -6.81 -6.54
CA LYS A 87 -15.32 -7.88 -6.51
C LYS A 87 -14.21 -7.58 -5.52
N VAL A 88 -13.82 -8.59 -4.77
CA VAL A 88 -12.67 -8.56 -3.85
C VAL A 88 -11.77 -9.74 -4.17
N GLU A 89 -10.49 -9.49 -4.32
CA GLU A 89 -9.51 -10.52 -4.72
C GLU A 89 -8.34 -10.57 -3.75
N ASP A 90 -7.97 -11.77 -3.33
CA ASP A 90 -6.72 -12.03 -2.66
C ASP A 90 -5.58 -12.00 -3.70
N SER A 91 -4.84 -10.91 -3.75
CA SER A 91 -3.87 -10.65 -4.79
C SER A 91 -2.45 -10.59 -4.27
N LYS A 92 -1.50 -11.12 -5.05
CA LYS A 92 -0.09 -10.75 -4.92
C LYS A 92 0.16 -9.54 -5.80
N GLY A 93 0.32 -8.37 -5.20
CA GLY A 93 0.62 -7.16 -5.93
C GLY A 93 1.90 -7.29 -6.77
N GLY A 94 1.81 -6.91 -8.03
CA GLY A 94 2.98 -6.68 -8.88
C GLY A 94 3.59 -5.30 -8.59
N TRP A 95 4.80 -5.06 -9.06
CA TRP A 95 5.57 -3.82 -8.92
C TRP A 95 4.87 -2.55 -9.42
N THR A 96 3.89 -2.71 -10.29
CA THR A 96 3.29 -1.62 -11.05
C THR A 96 2.03 -1.06 -10.42
N SER A 97 1.58 -1.58 -9.29
CA SER A 97 0.15 -1.49 -9.11
C SER A 97 -0.37 -0.51 -8.10
N CYS A 98 0.40 0.11 -7.20
CA CYS A 98 -0.32 1.06 -6.37
C CYS A 98 0.52 1.92 -5.43
N MET A 99 0.28 3.21 -5.48
CA MET A 99 0.72 4.16 -4.44
C MET A 99 0.06 3.89 -3.08
N TYR A 100 -0.93 3.00 -3.01
CA TYR A 100 -1.71 2.68 -1.82
C TYR A 100 -1.39 1.30 -1.23
N CYS A 101 -0.35 0.63 -1.73
CA CYS A 101 0.00 -0.73 -1.34
C CYS A 101 1.51 -0.85 -1.10
N ALA A 102 1.91 -1.12 0.12
CA ALA A 102 3.33 -1.26 0.50
C ALA A 102 3.80 -2.72 0.59
N SER A 103 2.93 -3.70 0.30
CA SER A 103 3.25 -5.12 0.35
C SER A 103 2.77 -5.85 -0.90
N ARG A 104 3.48 -6.93 -1.27
CA ARG A 104 3.02 -7.85 -2.31
C ARG A 104 1.77 -8.62 -1.90
N ASP A 105 1.61 -8.87 -0.60
CA ASP A 105 0.43 -9.49 -0.05
C ASP A 105 -0.66 -8.43 0.13
N SER A 106 -1.61 -8.40 -0.80
CA SER A 106 -2.57 -7.31 -0.94
C SER A 106 -3.99 -7.83 -1.17
N ILE A 107 -4.94 -6.95 -0.98
CA ILE A 107 -6.35 -7.15 -1.33
C ILE A 107 -6.65 -6.19 -2.47
N GLY A 108 -7.15 -6.72 -3.59
CA GLY A 108 -7.72 -5.93 -4.67
C GLY A 108 -9.20 -5.74 -4.43
N ILE A 109 -9.69 -4.51 -4.55
CA ILE A 109 -11.09 -4.15 -4.36
C ILE A 109 -11.55 -3.43 -5.63
N TRP A 110 -12.52 -4.01 -6.33
CA TRP A 110 -13.14 -3.42 -7.51
C TRP A 110 -14.49 -2.82 -7.13
N TYR A 111 -14.69 -1.59 -7.49
CA TYR A 111 -15.91 -0.84 -7.18
C TYR A 111 -16.41 -0.07 -8.41
N ASP A 112 -17.64 0.43 -8.34
CA ASP A 112 -18.31 1.10 -9.45
C ASP A 112 -18.33 0.24 -10.73
N ARG A 113 -19.16 -0.79 -10.74
CA ARG A 113 -19.32 -1.76 -11.83
C ARG A 113 -19.46 -1.06 -13.20
N GLY A 114 -18.57 -1.35 -14.12
CA GLY A 114 -18.55 -0.75 -15.47
C GLY A 114 -17.50 0.34 -15.67
N THR A 115 -16.91 0.91 -14.64
CA THR A 115 -15.84 1.92 -14.77
C THR A 115 -14.43 1.31 -14.73
N GLY A 116 -14.32 0.07 -14.27
CA GLY A 116 -13.02 -0.59 -14.07
C GLY A 116 -12.20 -0.02 -12.90
N HIS A 117 -12.83 0.80 -12.06
CA HIS A 117 -12.16 1.35 -10.88
C HIS A 117 -11.78 0.23 -9.92
N HIS A 118 -10.54 0.23 -9.51
CA HIS A 118 -10.05 -0.71 -8.51
C HIS A 118 -8.95 -0.07 -7.67
N VAL A 119 -8.88 -0.47 -6.42
CA VAL A 119 -7.82 -0.08 -5.51
C VAL A 119 -7.21 -1.33 -4.89
N ARG A 120 -5.93 -1.28 -4.61
CA ARG A 120 -5.23 -2.33 -3.87
C ARG A 120 -4.77 -1.79 -2.53
N ILE A 121 -5.04 -2.55 -1.49
CA ILE A 121 -4.62 -2.25 -0.13
C ILE A 121 -3.80 -3.40 0.43
N SER A 122 -2.87 -3.11 1.31
CA SER A 122 -2.04 -4.11 1.99
C SER A 122 -2.11 -3.91 3.51
N PRO A 123 -3.26 -4.23 4.13
CA PRO A 123 -3.41 -4.09 5.57
C PRO A 123 -2.47 -5.02 6.33
N SER A 124 -1.99 -4.61 7.50
CA SER A 124 -1.10 -5.41 8.34
C SER A 124 -1.73 -6.72 8.82
N ASP A 125 -3.06 -6.71 9.01
CA ASP A 125 -3.86 -7.91 9.27
C ASP A 125 -4.86 -8.13 8.13
N LYS A 126 -4.38 -8.79 7.09
CA LYS A 126 -5.15 -9.09 5.89
C LYS A 126 -6.36 -9.99 6.19
N ARG A 127 -6.20 -10.97 7.10
CA ARG A 127 -7.29 -11.90 7.43
C ARG A 127 -8.47 -11.17 8.06
N LYS A 128 -8.18 -10.26 9.00
CA LYS A 128 -9.20 -9.44 9.64
C LYS A 128 -9.85 -8.49 8.64
N ALA A 129 -9.08 -7.85 7.76
CA ALA A 129 -9.61 -6.97 6.72
C ALA A 129 -10.51 -7.73 5.75
N MET A 130 -10.11 -8.95 5.31
CA MET A 130 -10.96 -9.81 4.46
C MET A 130 -12.24 -10.26 5.16
N ALA A 131 -12.19 -10.54 6.46
CA ALA A 131 -13.38 -10.89 7.23
C ALA A 131 -14.38 -9.72 7.27
N ILE A 132 -13.91 -8.49 7.52
CA ILE A 132 -14.74 -7.28 7.49
C ILE A 132 -15.36 -7.07 6.09
N LEU A 133 -14.58 -7.25 5.03
CA LEU A 133 -15.08 -7.11 3.66
C LEU A 133 -16.17 -8.16 3.35
N ARG A 134 -16.00 -9.41 3.78
CA ARG A 134 -17.02 -10.45 3.61
C ARG A 134 -18.33 -10.14 4.35
N GLU A 135 -18.21 -9.57 5.53
CA GLU A 135 -19.37 -9.18 6.33
C GLU A 135 -20.11 -7.98 5.71
N ARG A 136 -19.37 -6.99 5.19
CA ARG A 136 -19.95 -5.71 4.75
C ARG A 136 -20.27 -5.65 3.25
N CYS A 137 -19.70 -6.55 2.45
CA CYS A 137 -19.95 -6.67 1.01
C CYS A 137 -20.47 -8.07 0.66
N PRO A 138 -21.66 -8.50 1.16
CA PRO A 138 -22.15 -9.86 0.96
C PRO A 138 -22.44 -10.19 -0.51
N GLU A 139 -22.70 -9.18 -1.34
CA GLU A 139 -22.99 -9.33 -2.77
C GLU A 139 -21.74 -9.28 -3.66
N ALA A 140 -20.57 -9.02 -3.08
CA ALA A 140 -19.33 -8.98 -3.84
C ALA A 140 -18.82 -10.39 -4.15
N GLU A 141 -18.23 -10.54 -5.33
CA GLU A 141 -17.51 -11.76 -5.71
C GLU A 141 -16.16 -11.82 -4.99
N PHE A 142 -15.92 -12.86 -4.21
CA PHE A 142 -14.66 -13.10 -3.53
C PHE A 142 -13.82 -14.12 -4.31
N ALA A 143 -12.79 -13.64 -4.99
CA ALA A 143 -11.84 -14.50 -5.67
C ALA A 143 -10.68 -14.85 -4.71
N GLU A 144 -10.65 -16.11 -4.29
CA GLU A 144 -9.53 -16.65 -3.52
C GLU A 144 -8.36 -16.96 -4.47
N ARG A 145 -7.15 -16.84 -3.93
CA ARG A 145 -5.95 -17.19 -4.68
C ARG A 145 -5.96 -18.69 -4.98
N PRO A 146 -5.75 -19.10 -6.25
CA PRO A 146 -5.36 -20.48 -6.51
C PRO A 146 -4.02 -20.75 -5.80
N GLU A 147 -3.97 -21.84 -5.04
CA GLU A 147 -2.78 -22.32 -4.34
C GLU A 147 -1.61 -22.62 -5.29
#